data_9e5a26f060acb64e391a80bef62126a0
#
_entry.id   9e5a26f060acb64e391a80bef62126a0
#
_cell.length_a   1.000
_cell.length_b   1.000
_cell.length_c   1.000
_cell.angle_alpha   90.00
_cell.angle_beta   90.00
_cell.angle_gamma   90.00
#
_symmetry.space_group_name_H-M   'P 1'
#
loop_
_entity.id
_entity.type
_entity.pdbx_description
1 polymer ?
#
loop_
_entity_poly.entity_id
_entity_poly.type
_entity_poly.pdbx_seq_one_letter_code
_entity_poly.pdbx_strand_id
1 'polypeptide(L)'
;LLSAVGKTTWVTNEAQMHAVTAASGSSPAYFFQFLEAMQQGLIEMGLDEKQSRELVQQAMLGSAKLVIENPQTALSTLRENVTSKGGTTAAALNVFNQHQFNDIIKQAMQACVARSQEMEKLF
;
A
#
# COMPACT_ATOMS: atom_id res chain seq x y z
N LEU A 1 -4.48 -4.71 -18.60
CA LEU A 1 -4.60 -3.82 -17.47
C LEU A 1 -4.39 -4.56 -16.15
N LEU A 2 -5.16 -5.63 -15.92
CA LEU A 2 -5.03 -6.43 -14.71
C LEU A 2 -3.70 -7.15 -14.63
N SER A 3 -3.17 -7.55 -15.76
CA SER A 3 -1.88 -8.24 -15.84
C SER A 3 -0.69 -7.31 -15.58
N ALA A 4 -0.88 -6.00 -15.56
CA ALA A 4 0.19 -5.03 -15.30
C ALA A 4 0.80 -5.19 -13.91
N VAL A 5 0.11 -5.82 -12.98
CA VAL A 5 0.61 -6.10 -11.64
C VAL A 5 0.94 -7.58 -11.42
N GLY A 6 1.12 -8.31 -12.51
CA GLY A 6 1.69 -9.66 -12.50
C GLY A 6 0.69 -10.80 -12.58
N LYS A 7 -0.54 -10.65 -12.13
CA LYS A 7 -1.54 -11.72 -12.16
C LYS A 7 -2.90 -11.22 -12.62
N THR A 8 -3.57 -12.06 -13.40
CA THR A 8 -4.94 -11.80 -13.82
C THR A 8 -5.90 -12.38 -12.79
N THR A 9 -6.87 -11.58 -12.37
CA THR A 9 -7.90 -11.99 -11.42
C THR A 9 -9.24 -12.04 -12.14
N TRP A 10 -9.96 -13.16 -11.98
CA TRP A 10 -11.30 -13.29 -12.53
C TRP A 10 -12.33 -12.64 -11.61
N VAL A 11 -13.23 -11.88 -12.22
CA VAL A 11 -14.31 -11.22 -11.48
C VAL A 11 -15.65 -11.60 -12.10
N THR A 12 -16.69 -11.64 -11.27
CA THR A 12 -18.00 -12.15 -11.67
C THR A 12 -19.05 -11.06 -11.87
N ASN A 13 -18.78 -9.83 -11.47
CA ASN A 13 -19.72 -8.72 -11.64
C ASN A 13 -19.00 -7.39 -11.71
N GLU A 14 -19.78 -6.37 -12.09
CA GLU A 14 -19.28 -5.02 -12.31
C GLU A 14 -18.73 -4.37 -11.04
N ALA A 15 -19.36 -4.62 -9.89
CA ALA A 15 -18.88 -4.09 -8.63
C ALA A 15 -17.47 -4.61 -8.31
N GLN A 16 -17.21 -5.88 -8.60
CA GLN A 16 -15.88 -6.47 -8.42
C GLN A 16 -14.87 -5.88 -9.40
N MET A 17 -15.29 -5.53 -10.61
CA MET A 17 -14.41 -4.87 -11.58
C MET A 17 -13.92 -3.52 -11.06
N HIS A 18 -14.79 -2.73 -10.46
CA HIS A 18 -14.40 -1.44 -9.87
C HIS A 18 -13.47 -1.64 -8.69
N ALA A 19 -13.72 -2.67 -7.87
CA ALA A 19 -12.84 -3.01 -6.76
C ALA A 19 -11.45 -3.42 -7.25
N VAL A 20 -11.38 -4.20 -8.34
CA VAL A 20 -10.09 -4.60 -8.94
C VAL A 20 -9.37 -3.37 -9.48
N THR A 21 -10.08 -2.41 -10.08
CA THR A 21 -9.48 -1.15 -10.54
C THR A 21 -8.83 -0.41 -9.39
N ALA A 22 -9.52 -0.29 -8.25
CA ALA A 22 -8.96 0.37 -7.07
C ALA A 22 -7.74 -0.38 -6.52
N ALA A 23 -7.74 -1.71 -6.58
CA ALA A 23 -6.66 -2.54 -6.04
C ALA A 23 -5.46 -2.66 -6.97
N SER A 24 -5.64 -2.64 -8.28
CA SER A 24 -4.56 -2.94 -9.22
C SER A 24 -4.26 -1.82 -10.21
N GLY A 25 -5.28 -1.11 -10.68
CA GLY A 25 -5.08 -0.02 -11.65
C GLY A 25 -4.58 1.26 -11.01
N SER A 26 -5.09 1.58 -9.82
CA SER A 26 -4.79 2.83 -9.12
C SER A 26 -3.80 2.68 -7.98
N SER A 27 -3.70 1.49 -7.38
CA SER A 27 -2.91 1.26 -6.19
C SER A 27 -1.41 1.49 -6.33
N PRO A 28 -0.76 1.35 -7.50
CA PRO A 28 0.65 1.72 -7.60
C PRO A 28 0.93 3.14 -7.10
N ALA A 29 0.02 4.08 -7.36
CA ALA A 29 0.17 5.45 -6.90
C ALA A 29 0.10 5.55 -5.37
N TYR A 30 -0.68 4.68 -4.71
CA TYR A 30 -0.75 4.65 -3.25
C TYR A 30 0.61 4.29 -2.66
N PHE A 31 1.26 3.27 -3.21
CA PHE A 31 2.58 2.85 -2.75
C PHE A 31 3.63 3.93 -3.04
N PHE A 32 3.54 4.59 -4.20
CA PHE A 32 4.47 5.66 -4.53
C PHE A 32 4.33 6.83 -3.55
N GLN A 33 3.12 7.21 -3.20
CA GLN A 33 2.92 8.28 -2.22
C GLN A 33 3.42 7.87 -0.84
N PHE A 34 3.23 6.63 -0.43
CA PHE A 34 3.75 6.12 0.83
C PHE A 34 5.28 6.20 0.86
N LEU A 35 5.92 5.74 -0.21
CA LEU A 35 7.38 5.80 -0.33
C LEU A 35 7.90 7.24 -0.34
N GLU A 36 7.19 8.12 -1.02
CA GLU A 36 7.52 9.54 -1.08
C GLU A 36 7.46 10.16 0.31
N ALA A 37 6.43 9.84 1.08
CA ALA A 37 6.30 10.33 2.45
C ALA A 37 7.44 9.82 3.34
N MET A 38 7.82 8.55 3.18
CA MET A 38 8.95 7.98 3.91
C MET A 38 10.27 8.64 3.53
N GLN A 39 10.48 8.86 2.24
CA GLN A 39 11.69 9.53 1.74
C GLN A 39 11.79 10.93 2.33
N GLN A 40 10.70 11.67 2.29
CA GLN A 40 10.66 13.03 2.84
C GLN A 40 10.98 13.03 4.34
N GLY A 41 10.41 12.07 5.07
CA GLY A 41 10.69 11.92 6.50
C GLY A 41 12.17 11.68 6.78
N LEU A 42 12.82 10.84 5.98
CA LEU A 42 14.26 10.57 6.14
C LEU A 42 15.11 11.79 5.83
N ILE A 43 14.73 12.56 4.81
CA ILE A 43 15.43 13.81 4.46
C ILE A 43 15.33 14.80 5.63
N GLU A 44 14.15 14.92 6.23
CA GLU A 44 13.94 15.80 7.39
C GLU A 44 14.73 15.33 8.62
N MET A 45 15.04 14.03 8.71
CA MET A 45 15.87 13.45 9.77
C MET A 45 17.37 13.60 9.50
N GLY A 46 17.76 14.18 8.35
CA GLY A 46 19.14 14.48 8.05
C GLY A 46 19.83 13.62 7.00
N LEU A 47 19.12 12.67 6.39
CA LEU A 47 19.69 11.89 5.30
C LEU A 47 19.56 12.64 3.99
N ASP A 48 20.50 12.42 3.05
CA ASP A 48 20.38 13.04 1.74
C ASP A 48 19.31 12.34 0.89
N GLU A 49 18.94 12.96 -0.21
CA GLU A 49 17.88 12.48 -1.08
C GLU A 49 18.19 11.10 -1.66
N LYS A 50 19.42 10.88 -2.09
CA LYS A 50 19.83 9.62 -2.70
C LYS A 50 19.81 8.48 -1.68
N GLN A 51 20.38 8.70 -0.49
CA GLN A 51 20.35 7.70 0.58
C GLN A 51 18.92 7.35 0.97
N SER A 52 18.08 8.36 1.12
CA SER A 52 16.68 8.19 1.50
C SER A 52 15.93 7.36 0.45
N ARG A 53 16.14 7.65 -0.84
CA ARG A 53 15.53 6.91 -1.94
C ARG A 53 15.94 5.44 -1.91
N GLU A 54 17.24 5.16 -1.76
CA GLU A 54 17.76 3.79 -1.73
C GLU A 54 17.19 2.99 -0.56
N LEU A 55 17.08 3.61 0.62
CA LEU A 55 16.56 2.94 1.81
C LEU A 55 15.09 2.57 1.67
N VAL A 56 14.24 3.50 1.23
CA VAL A 56 12.81 3.22 1.11
C VAL A 56 12.53 2.22 -0.02
N GLN A 57 13.29 2.31 -1.10
CA GLN A 57 13.21 1.41 -2.23
C GLN A 57 13.55 -0.02 -1.82
N GLN A 58 14.62 -0.22 -1.06
CA GLN A 58 15.03 -1.53 -0.59
C GLN A 58 14.03 -2.10 0.41
N ALA A 59 13.50 -1.27 1.29
CA ALA A 59 12.48 -1.69 2.26
C ALA A 59 11.22 -2.16 1.53
N MET A 60 10.80 -1.46 0.49
CA MET A 60 9.65 -1.85 -0.33
C MET A 60 9.89 -3.19 -1.01
N LEU A 61 11.05 -3.35 -1.65
CA LEU A 61 11.39 -4.58 -2.34
C LEU A 61 11.40 -5.78 -1.39
N GLY A 62 12.07 -5.64 -0.25
CA GLY A 62 12.14 -6.71 0.74
C GLY A 62 10.77 -7.10 1.30
N SER A 63 9.94 -6.12 1.57
CA SER A 63 8.58 -6.35 2.06
C SER A 63 7.72 -7.05 1.02
N ALA A 64 7.79 -6.62 -0.24
CA ALA A 64 7.04 -7.24 -1.32
C ALA A 64 7.45 -8.71 -1.50
N LYS A 65 8.75 -9.00 -1.43
CA LYS A 65 9.25 -10.38 -1.52
C LYS A 65 8.70 -11.25 -0.40
N LEU A 66 8.70 -10.77 0.83
CA LEU A 66 8.17 -11.52 1.97
C LEU A 66 6.70 -11.87 1.79
N VAL A 67 5.91 -10.94 1.28
CA VAL A 67 4.50 -11.17 1.01
C VAL A 67 4.32 -12.25 -0.06
N ILE A 68 5.07 -12.15 -1.16
CA ILE A 68 4.95 -13.07 -2.30
C ILE A 68 5.44 -14.47 -1.93
N GLU A 69 6.53 -14.56 -1.16
CA GLU A 69 7.14 -15.84 -0.79
C GLU A 69 6.41 -16.56 0.34
N ASN A 70 5.46 -15.88 1.00
CA ASN A 70 4.70 -16.45 2.10
C ASN A 70 3.20 -16.34 1.87
N PRO A 71 2.67 -16.95 0.77
CA PRO A 71 1.27 -16.75 0.37
C PRO A 71 0.28 -17.33 1.37
N GLN A 72 0.69 -18.23 2.25
CA GLN A 72 -0.19 -18.84 3.26
C GLN A 72 -0.17 -18.07 4.58
N THR A 73 0.70 -17.09 4.71
CA THR A 73 0.82 -16.29 5.94
C THR A 73 -0.01 -15.02 5.80
N ALA A 74 -0.91 -14.78 6.76
CA ALA A 74 -1.73 -13.55 6.74
C ALA A 74 -0.86 -12.31 6.81
N LEU A 75 -1.27 -11.24 6.15
CA LEU A 75 -0.55 -9.97 6.19
C LEU A 75 -0.38 -9.45 7.60
N SER A 76 -1.40 -9.61 8.46
CA SER A 76 -1.34 -9.23 9.86
C SER A 76 -0.24 -9.99 10.60
N THR A 77 -0.07 -11.28 10.29
CA THR A 77 0.98 -12.09 10.91
C THR A 77 2.36 -11.63 10.46
N LEU A 78 2.52 -11.33 9.17
CA LEU A 78 3.79 -10.78 8.68
C LEU A 78 4.14 -9.48 9.39
N ARG A 79 3.16 -8.60 9.59
CA ARG A 79 3.34 -7.36 10.33
C ARG A 79 3.76 -7.63 11.78
N GLU A 80 3.08 -8.54 12.44
CA GLU A 80 3.37 -8.89 13.84
C GLU A 80 4.77 -9.48 14.00
N ASN A 81 5.21 -10.29 13.04
CA ASN A 81 6.52 -10.93 13.08
C ASN A 81 7.68 -9.94 13.08
N VAL A 82 7.46 -8.72 12.57
CA VAL A 82 8.48 -7.68 12.55
C VAL A 82 8.18 -6.54 13.54
N THR A 83 7.22 -6.77 14.46
CA THR A 83 6.79 -5.77 15.44
C THR A 83 7.01 -6.33 16.85
N SER A 84 8.15 -6.02 17.45
CA SER A 84 8.39 -6.41 18.82
C SER A 84 7.61 -5.53 19.79
N LYS A 85 7.12 -6.12 20.86
CA LYS A 85 6.36 -5.39 21.88
C LYS A 85 7.23 -4.28 22.49
N GLY A 86 6.71 -3.05 22.45
CA GLY A 86 7.42 -1.90 22.98
C GLY A 86 8.58 -1.42 22.12
N GLY A 87 8.75 -1.97 20.90
CA GLY A 87 9.84 -1.60 20.01
C GLY A 87 9.53 -0.41 19.12
N THR A 88 10.49 -0.10 18.25
CA THR A 88 10.38 1.07 17.35
C THR A 88 9.28 0.92 16.31
N THR A 89 9.09 -0.29 15.78
CA THR A 89 8.02 -0.56 14.83
C THR A 89 6.65 -0.38 15.48
N ALA A 90 6.49 -0.87 16.71
CA ALA A 90 5.25 -0.71 17.45
C ALA A 90 4.91 0.77 17.68
N ALA A 91 5.92 1.58 17.97
CA ALA A 91 5.74 3.02 18.14
C ALA A 91 5.23 3.69 16.85
N ALA A 92 5.80 3.32 15.71
CA ALA A 92 5.38 3.84 14.41
C ALA A 92 3.94 3.42 14.07
N LEU A 93 3.63 2.14 14.27
CA LEU A 93 2.28 1.62 13.98
C LEU A 93 1.22 2.25 14.90
N ASN A 94 1.58 2.58 16.13
CA ASN A 94 0.68 3.30 17.04
C ASN A 94 0.27 4.66 16.46
N VAL A 95 1.20 5.38 15.84
CA VAL A 95 0.90 6.66 15.18
C VAL A 95 -0.08 6.43 14.03
N PHE A 96 0.15 5.40 13.20
CA PHE A 96 -0.77 5.06 12.13
C PHE A 96 -2.19 4.81 12.68
N ASN A 97 -2.28 4.03 13.76
CA ASN A 97 -3.56 3.68 14.37
C ASN A 97 -4.26 4.89 15.00
N GLN A 98 -3.50 5.80 15.61
CA GLN A 98 -4.05 7.05 16.16
C GLN A 98 -4.69 7.91 15.08
N HIS A 99 -4.15 7.88 13.86
CA HIS A 99 -4.67 8.64 12.74
C HIS A 99 -5.57 7.82 11.82
N GLN A 100 -6.02 6.65 12.29
CA GLN A 100 -6.99 5.82 11.59
C GLN A 100 -6.54 5.44 10.19
N PHE A 101 -5.31 4.95 10.08
CA PHE A 101 -4.69 4.59 8.80
C PHE A 101 -5.57 3.65 7.96
N ASN A 102 -6.14 2.61 8.59
CA ASN A 102 -6.96 1.65 7.86
C ASN A 102 -8.21 2.29 7.28
N ASP A 103 -8.82 3.21 8.01
CA ASP A 103 -9.99 3.95 7.54
C ASP A 103 -9.63 4.89 6.39
N ILE A 104 -8.48 5.52 6.45
CA ILE A 104 -8.00 6.40 5.38
C ILE A 104 -7.82 5.61 4.09
N ILE A 105 -7.21 4.44 4.16
CA ILE A 105 -7.01 3.57 2.99
C ILE A 105 -8.36 3.12 2.43
N LYS A 106 -9.27 2.70 3.31
CA LYS A 106 -10.61 2.27 2.91
C LYS A 106 -11.36 3.40 2.19
N GLN A 107 -11.32 4.61 2.75
CA GLN A 107 -11.98 5.78 2.15
C GLN A 107 -11.36 6.14 0.80
N ALA A 108 -10.03 6.06 0.68
CA ALA A 108 -9.33 6.32 -0.57
C ALA A 108 -9.77 5.34 -1.65
N MET A 109 -9.84 4.06 -1.32
CA MET A 109 -10.26 3.03 -2.26
C MET A 109 -11.74 3.20 -2.65
N GLN A 110 -12.60 3.56 -1.70
CA GLN A 110 -14.00 3.84 -1.98
C GLN A 110 -14.16 5.04 -2.91
N ALA A 111 -13.36 6.08 -2.74
CA ALA A 111 -13.36 7.24 -3.64
C ALA A 111 -12.92 6.84 -5.05
N CYS A 112 -11.91 5.98 -5.14
CA CYS A 112 -11.44 5.44 -6.42
C CYS A 112 -12.55 4.66 -7.13
N VAL A 113 -13.25 3.80 -6.41
CA VAL A 113 -14.38 3.02 -6.95
C VAL A 113 -15.50 3.96 -7.42
N ALA A 114 -15.86 4.95 -6.60
CA ALA A 114 -16.91 5.92 -6.95
C ALA A 114 -16.55 6.67 -8.23
N ARG A 115 -15.30 7.11 -8.38
CA ARG A 115 -14.84 7.80 -9.59
C ARG A 115 -14.84 6.88 -10.80
N SER A 116 -14.45 5.63 -10.62
CA SER A 116 -14.48 4.62 -11.69
C SER A 116 -15.92 4.44 -12.21
N GLN A 117 -16.90 4.39 -11.29
CA GLN A 117 -18.31 4.28 -11.66
C GLN A 117 -18.81 5.53 -12.39
N GLU A 118 -18.40 6.72 -11.95
CA GLU A 118 -18.74 7.97 -12.63
C GLU A 118 -18.21 8.01 -14.05
N MET A 119 -16.93 7.62 -14.21
CA MET A 119 -16.28 7.62 -15.55
C MET A 119 -16.96 6.64 -16.50
N GLU A 120 -17.41 5.50 -15.98
CA GLU A 120 -18.16 4.52 -16.78
C GLU A 120 -19.43 5.13 -17.35
N LYS A 121 -20.12 5.97 -16.57
CA LYS A 121 -21.34 6.64 -17.03
C LYS A 121 -21.08 7.76 -18.02
N LEU A 122 -19.87 8.35 -18.00
CA LEU A 122 -19.48 9.44 -18.88
C LEU A 122 -19.00 8.94 -20.26
N PHE A 123 -18.51 7.72 -20.33
CA PHE A 123 -17.96 7.10 -21.51
C PHE A 123 -18.66 5.79 -21.86
#